data_d04799f5578b2f7467cc030b265f8d35
#
_entry.id   d04799f5578b2f7467cc030b265f8d35
#
_cell.length_a   1.000
_cell.length_b   1.000
_cell.length_c   1.000
_cell.angle_alpha   90.00
_cell.angle_beta   90.00
_cell.angle_gamma   90.00
#
_symmetry.space_group_name_H-M   'P 1'
#
loop_
_entity.id
_entity.type
_entity.pdbx_description
1 polymer ?
#
loop_
_entity_poly.entity_id
_entity_poly.type
_entity_poly.pdbx_seq_one_letter_code
_entity_poly.pdbx_strand_id
1 'polypeptide(L)'
;MSKPRKLMIPQDRQERLHYMRRMFPQNPGADLGDDWVGGRAAALKRLHEIDALTYGRNRNFLNGAVTRLSPYLRHGCISLAEVIEHVKSQFGDRGGKLIMQLAWREYWRQVWHLKGDDILSDMETPKVAIGRRPLAEDIRKGKTGLPCMDGFIRDLLQGGYVHNHARLWFAAYVLHWRKTNWREAADWYEANLLDGDKASNHLSWQWVASLFSSKPYYFDKENLARHTGEHYCAGCKAQCPFDDSYENLHDRLFSDTLSVQPVQFPPIRPVLPVVQGLNAFALLVHDEMLSPAHPLLRRPFTKIFIFDDKVYEQWSIHRLQFMADCLSEMPNVEVWVGDTREVLMQREVGRIETQDTPNRELKNVLTPFSPTWHPEPKLVDIEVSAKRLKRFSRYWDKVGPYVLGTVAAPQSADEKRALHKPEVSA
;
A
#
# COMPACT_ATOMS: atom_id res chain seq x y z
N MET A 1 -15.17 22.73 7.84
CA MET A 1 -15.59 21.40 7.38
C MET A 1 -16.68 21.60 6.35
N SER A 2 -16.57 20.95 5.20
CA SER A 2 -17.62 20.99 4.18
C SER A 2 -18.82 20.18 4.66
N LYS A 3 -20.05 20.62 4.36
CA LYS A 3 -21.25 19.80 4.67
C LYS A 3 -21.17 18.46 3.91
N PRO A 4 -21.56 17.33 4.53
CA PRO A 4 -21.64 16.05 3.85
C PRO A 4 -22.43 16.13 2.54
N ARG A 5 -21.88 15.56 1.47
CA ARG A 5 -22.50 15.58 0.14
C ARG A 5 -22.39 14.21 -0.52
N LYS A 6 -23.50 13.72 -1.06
CA LYS A 6 -23.52 12.51 -1.89
C LYS A 6 -22.92 12.81 -3.24
N LEU A 7 -22.00 11.94 -3.71
CA LEU A 7 -21.39 12.02 -5.01
C LEU A 7 -22.10 11.07 -5.98
N MET A 8 -22.28 11.54 -7.20
CA MET A 8 -22.80 10.74 -8.31
C MET A 8 -21.65 10.42 -9.25
N ILE A 9 -21.05 9.26 -9.09
CA ILE A 9 -19.87 8.86 -9.88
C ILE A 9 -20.30 8.58 -11.32
N PRO A 10 -19.82 9.37 -12.33
CA PRO A 10 -20.18 9.16 -13.73
C PRO A 10 -19.72 7.80 -14.25
N GLN A 11 -20.50 7.21 -15.17
CA GLN A 11 -20.14 5.93 -15.81
C GLN A 11 -19.10 6.13 -16.92
N ASP A 12 -19.19 7.23 -17.68
CA ASP A 12 -18.13 7.60 -18.62
C ASP A 12 -16.84 7.95 -17.86
N ARG A 13 -15.72 7.41 -18.31
CA ARG A 13 -14.43 7.56 -17.63
C ARG A 13 -13.90 8.98 -17.69
N GLN A 14 -13.99 9.64 -18.84
CA GLN A 14 -13.48 11.01 -18.97
C GLN A 14 -14.30 12.00 -18.15
N GLU A 15 -15.62 11.85 -18.17
CA GLU A 15 -16.50 12.62 -17.28
C GLU A 15 -16.19 12.36 -15.82
N ARG A 16 -15.91 11.11 -15.44
CA ARG A 16 -15.55 10.72 -14.06
C ARG A 16 -14.25 11.37 -13.60
N LEU A 17 -13.18 11.36 -14.42
CA LEU A 17 -11.93 12.01 -14.09
C LEU A 17 -12.11 13.52 -13.87
N HIS A 18 -12.82 14.19 -14.78
CA HIS A 18 -13.15 15.62 -14.66
C HIS A 18 -14.05 15.90 -13.44
N TYR A 19 -15.03 15.03 -13.18
CA TYR A 19 -15.89 15.13 -12.01
C TYR A 19 -15.08 15.09 -10.72
N MET A 20 -14.19 14.10 -10.58
CA MET A 20 -13.34 13.97 -9.38
C MET A 20 -12.42 15.19 -9.20
N ARG A 21 -11.81 15.71 -10.26
CA ARG A 21 -11.00 16.94 -10.19
C ARG A 21 -11.82 18.14 -9.67
N ARG A 22 -13.08 18.27 -10.10
CA ARG A 22 -13.97 19.33 -9.59
C ARG A 22 -14.39 19.13 -8.14
N MET A 23 -14.54 17.85 -7.71
CA MET A 23 -14.91 17.53 -6.32
C MET A 23 -13.75 17.72 -5.34
N PHE A 24 -12.53 17.52 -5.80
CA PHE A 24 -11.31 17.56 -5.03
C PHE A 24 -10.27 18.53 -5.64
N PRO A 25 -10.59 19.84 -5.75
CA PRO A 25 -9.74 20.78 -6.48
C PRO A 25 -8.41 21.08 -5.76
N GLN A 26 -8.32 20.81 -4.45
CA GLN A 26 -7.13 21.07 -3.64
C GLN A 26 -6.15 19.88 -3.62
N ASN A 27 -6.60 18.68 -4.05
CA ASN A 27 -5.74 17.51 -4.04
C ASN A 27 -4.62 17.64 -5.08
N PRO A 28 -3.36 17.37 -4.69
CA PRO A 28 -2.20 17.56 -5.55
C PRO A 28 -2.13 16.54 -6.68
N GLY A 29 -1.21 16.77 -7.61
CA GLY A 29 -0.85 15.82 -8.67
C GLY A 29 -1.58 16.03 -9.99
N ALA A 30 -1.14 15.28 -10.99
CA ALA A 30 -1.75 15.21 -12.32
C ALA A 30 -3.02 14.35 -12.30
N ASP A 31 -3.84 14.46 -13.33
CA ASP A 31 -4.96 13.53 -13.53
C ASP A 31 -4.44 12.13 -13.86
N LEU A 32 -5.26 11.12 -13.58
CA LEU A 32 -4.96 9.72 -13.85
C LEU A 32 -4.83 9.49 -15.36
N GLY A 33 -3.63 9.05 -15.78
CA GLY A 33 -3.36 8.71 -17.16
C GLY A 33 -4.06 7.42 -17.63
N ASP A 34 -4.07 7.19 -18.94
CA ASP A 34 -4.73 6.03 -19.56
C ASP A 34 -4.04 4.69 -19.28
N ASP A 35 -2.77 4.72 -18.86
CA ASP A 35 -2.04 3.51 -18.43
C ASP A 35 -2.64 2.83 -17.21
N TRP A 36 -3.45 3.56 -16.45
CA TRP A 36 -4.07 3.12 -15.22
C TRP A 36 -5.59 3.30 -15.26
N VAL A 37 -6.29 2.21 -15.16
CA VAL A 37 -7.76 2.19 -14.99
C VAL A 37 -8.02 1.42 -13.70
N GLY A 38 -8.77 2.02 -12.77
CA GLY A 38 -9.18 1.34 -11.53
C GLY A 38 -10.25 0.28 -11.78
N GLY A 39 -10.48 -0.58 -10.77
CA GLY A 39 -11.55 -1.56 -10.79
C GLY A 39 -11.12 -3.01 -10.99
N ARG A 40 -12.05 -3.92 -10.74
CA ARG A 40 -11.81 -5.36 -10.81
C ARG A 40 -11.58 -5.85 -12.23
N ALA A 41 -12.31 -5.31 -13.20
CA ALA A 41 -12.15 -5.70 -14.61
C ALA A 41 -10.71 -5.45 -15.10
N ALA A 42 -10.16 -4.27 -14.79
CA ALA A 42 -8.78 -3.93 -15.14
C ALA A 42 -7.77 -4.78 -14.34
N ALA A 43 -8.05 -5.10 -13.07
CA ALA A 43 -7.22 -5.99 -12.26
C ALA A 43 -7.14 -7.39 -12.87
N LEU A 44 -8.26 -7.98 -13.28
CA LEU A 44 -8.32 -9.30 -13.90
C LEU A 44 -7.61 -9.33 -15.25
N LYS A 45 -7.76 -8.27 -16.07
CA LYS A 45 -7.01 -8.15 -17.31
C LYS A 45 -5.50 -8.23 -17.06
N ARG A 46 -4.98 -7.43 -16.12
CA ARG A 46 -3.54 -7.46 -15.76
C ARG A 46 -3.12 -8.79 -15.15
N LEU A 47 -4.00 -9.47 -14.41
CA LEU A 47 -3.72 -10.79 -13.86
C LEU A 47 -3.45 -11.81 -14.97
N HIS A 48 -4.24 -11.79 -16.04
CA HIS A 48 -4.06 -12.71 -17.18
C HIS A 48 -2.83 -12.38 -18.04
N GLU A 49 -2.28 -11.17 -17.94
CA GLU A 49 -1.07 -10.73 -18.64
C GLU A 49 0.23 -11.05 -17.88
N ILE A 50 0.16 -11.66 -16.70
CA ILE A 50 1.35 -11.99 -15.90
C ILE A 50 2.22 -13.02 -16.60
N ASP A 51 3.52 -12.72 -16.72
CA ASP A 51 4.56 -13.69 -17.01
C ASP A 51 5.47 -13.89 -15.79
N ALA A 52 5.11 -14.86 -14.95
CA ALA A 52 5.84 -15.15 -13.72
C ALA A 52 7.27 -15.68 -13.98
N LEU A 53 7.53 -16.28 -15.13
CA LEU A 53 8.84 -16.81 -15.48
C LEU A 53 9.81 -15.69 -15.83
N THR A 54 9.39 -14.76 -16.68
CA THR A 54 10.19 -13.59 -17.03
C THR A 54 10.33 -12.65 -15.85
N TYR A 55 9.27 -12.47 -15.05
CA TYR A 55 9.35 -11.77 -13.77
C TYR A 55 10.46 -12.33 -12.86
N GLY A 56 10.55 -13.63 -12.73
CA GLY A 56 11.59 -14.28 -11.91
C GLY A 56 13.02 -13.95 -12.34
N ARG A 57 13.23 -13.70 -13.65
CA ARG A 57 14.56 -13.44 -14.25
C ARG A 57 14.96 -11.96 -14.22
N ASN A 58 14.01 -11.06 -14.55
CA ASN A 58 14.37 -9.67 -14.87
C ASN A 58 13.59 -8.59 -14.12
N ARG A 59 12.78 -8.94 -13.11
CA ARG A 59 11.95 -7.97 -12.36
C ARG A 59 12.70 -6.79 -11.74
N ASN A 60 14.04 -6.86 -11.63
CA ASN A 60 14.84 -5.78 -11.10
C ASN A 60 15.23 -4.73 -12.18
N PHE A 61 15.11 -5.06 -13.45
CA PHE A 61 15.34 -4.12 -14.54
C PHE A 61 14.08 -3.25 -14.73
N LEU A 62 14.25 -1.96 -15.03
CA LEU A 62 13.13 -1.05 -15.23
C LEU A 62 12.21 -1.46 -16.40
N ASN A 63 12.78 -2.07 -17.42
CA ASN A 63 12.08 -2.66 -18.57
C ASN A 63 11.72 -4.13 -18.36
N GLY A 64 11.93 -4.66 -17.15
CA GLY A 64 11.64 -6.05 -16.81
C GLY A 64 10.14 -6.32 -16.68
N ALA A 65 9.80 -7.61 -16.69
CA ALA A 65 8.43 -8.03 -16.47
C ALA A 65 8.03 -7.78 -15.01
N VAL A 66 7.11 -6.85 -14.80
CA VAL A 66 6.49 -6.56 -13.50
C VAL A 66 4.97 -6.66 -13.61
N THR A 67 4.32 -7.10 -12.57
CA THR A 67 2.86 -7.39 -12.62
C THR A 67 2.01 -6.14 -12.67
N ARG A 68 2.47 -5.03 -12.12
CA ARG A 68 1.70 -3.80 -11.92
C ARG A 68 0.35 -4.02 -11.20
N LEU A 69 0.25 -5.07 -10.37
CA LEU A 69 -0.98 -5.39 -9.62
C LEU A 69 -1.09 -4.67 -8.27
N SER A 70 -0.03 -4.01 -7.82
CA SER A 70 -0.02 -3.41 -6.48
C SER A 70 -1.14 -2.39 -6.21
N PRO A 71 -1.58 -1.52 -7.13
CA PRO A 71 -2.73 -0.65 -6.89
C PRO A 71 -4.04 -1.43 -6.70
N TYR A 72 -4.24 -2.47 -7.48
CA TYR A 72 -5.45 -3.30 -7.39
C TYR A 72 -5.49 -4.15 -6.12
N LEU A 73 -4.35 -4.66 -5.68
CA LEU A 73 -4.21 -5.35 -4.40
C LEU A 73 -4.40 -4.38 -3.23
N ARG A 74 -3.87 -3.15 -3.35
CA ARG A 74 -4.01 -2.12 -2.31
C ARG A 74 -5.46 -1.73 -2.08
N HIS A 75 -6.23 -1.62 -3.15
CA HIS A 75 -7.63 -1.20 -3.09
C HIS A 75 -8.62 -2.37 -3.04
N GLY A 76 -8.14 -3.61 -2.91
CA GLY A 76 -9.00 -4.79 -2.77
C GLY A 76 -9.77 -5.15 -4.04
N CYS A 77 -9.38 -4.63 -5.22
CA CYS A 77 -9.99 -5.00 -6.50
C CYS A 77 -9.81 -6.49 -6.81
N ILE A 78 -8.68 -7.04 -6.36
CA ILE A 78 -8.31 -8.44 -6.42
C ILE A 78 -7.54 -8.83 -5.15
N SER A 79 -7.68 -10.05 -4.69
CA SER A 79 -7.00 -10.58 -3.50
C SER A 79 -5.64 -11.20 -3.81
N LEU A 80 -4.76 -11.27 -2.81
CA LEU A 80 -3.50 -12.03 -2.92
C LEU A 80 -3.75 -13.52 -3.23
N ALA A 81 -4.79 -14.10 -2.65
CA ALA A 81 -5.15 -15.49 -2.89
C ALA A 81 -5.48 -15.75 -4.36
N GLU A 82 -6.31 -14.90 -4.99
CA GLU A 82 -6.64 -15.00 -6.41
C GLU A 82 -5.38 -14.92 -7.30
N VAL A 83 -4.46 -14.00 -6.98
CA VAL A 83 -3.21 -13.87 -7.75
C VAL A 83 -2.33 -15.11 -7.59
N ILE A 84 -2.18 -15.65 -6.38
CA ILE A 84 -1.36 -16.85 -6.13
C ILE A 84 -1.97 -18.07 -6.79
N GLU A 85 -3.29 -18.24 -6.72
CA GLU A 85 -4.01 -19.32 -7.39
C GLU A 85 -3.79 -19.28 -8.90
N HIS A 86 -3.93 -18.11 -9.51
CA HIS A 86 -3.65 -17.91 -10.93
C HIS A 86 -2.20 -18.27 -11.28
N VAL A 87 -1.22 -17.76 -10.50
CA VAL A 87 0.20 -18.05 -10.74
C VAL A 87 0.49 -19.55 -10.62
N LYS A 88 -0.09 -20.22 -9.63
CA LYS A 88 0.06 -21.68 -9.47
C LYS A 88 -0.56 -22.45 -10.63
N SER A 89 -1.77 -22.10 -11.04
CA SER A 89 -2.49 -22.78 -12.12
C SER A 89 -1.76 -22.65 -13.46
N GLN A 90 -1.15 -21.48 -13.74
CA GLN A 90 -0.49 -21.20 -15.02
C GLN A 90 0.99 -21.63 -15.05
N PHE A 91 1.71 -21.53 -13.96
CA PHE A 91 3.16 -21.68 -13.93
C PHE A 91 3.67 -22.78 -12.99
N GLY A 92 2.81 -23.34 -12.15
CA GLY A 92 3.19 -24.34 -11.14
C GLY A 92 4.30 -23.81 -10.23
N ASP A 93 5.24 -24.68 -9.86
CA ASP A 93 6.36 -24.34 -8.97
C ASP A 93 7.29 -23.26 -9.54
N ARG A 94 7.33 -23.10 -10.86
CA ARG A 94 8.13 -22.08 -11.53
C ARG A 94 7.65 -20.66 -11.22
N GLY A 95 6.40 -20.49 -10.76
CA GLY A 95 5.85 -19.23 -10.27
C GLY A 95 6.31 -18.82 -8.85
N GLY A 96 7.01 -19.71 -8.13
CA GLY A 96 7.36 -19.55 -6.72
C GLY A 96 8.10 -18.24 -6.38
N LYS A 97 8.91 -17.71 -7.32
CA LYS A 97 9.59 -16.43 -7.11
C LYS A 97 8.62 -15.26 -7.00
N LEU A 98 7.60 -15.21 -7.85
CA LEU A 98 6.56 -14.19 -7.80
C LEU A 98 5.72 -14.36 -6.52
N ILE A 99 5.32 -15.59 -6.19
CA ILE A 99 4.56 -15.90 -4.96
C ILE A 99 5.31 -15.41 -3.72
N MET A 100 6.62 -15.65 -3.64
CA MET A 100 7.44 -15.14 -2.53
C MET A 100 7.46 -13.60 -2.48
N GLN A 101 7.44 -12.89 -3.62
CA GLN A 101 7.35 -11.42 -3.62
C GLN A 101 5.97 -10.91 -3.18
N LEU A 102 4.90 -11.61 -3.52
CA LEU A 102 3.55 -11.29 -3.02
C LEU A 102 3.44 -11.50 -1.51
N ALA A 103 4.14 -12.49 -0.97
CA ALA A 103 4.18 -12.75 0.47
C ALA A 103 4.85 -11.62 1.29
N TRP A 104 5.69 -10.77 0.67
CA TRP A 104 6.21 -9.58 1.34
C TRP A 104 5.11 -8.60 1.73
N ARG A 105 4.08 -8.43 0.87
CA ARG A 105 2.93 -7.58 1.17
C ARG A 105 2.17 -8.10 2.39
N GLU A 106 1.89 -9.40 2.43
CA GLU A 106 1.24 -10.05 3.57
C GLU A 106 2.08 -9.92 4.84
N TYR A 107 3.40 -10.14 4.74
CA TYR A 107 4.33 -9.98 5.87
C TYR A 107 4.25 -8.56 6.46
N TRP A 108 4.33 -7.52 5.62
CA TRP A 108 4.21 -6.15 6.09
C TRP A 108 2.86 -5.89 6.76
N ARG A 109 1.79 -6.44 6.20
CA ARG A 109 0.45 -6.32 6.77
C ARG A 109 0.36 -6.96 8.16
N GLN A 110 0.92 -8.15 8.34
CA GLN A 110 0.97 -8.84 9.63
C GLN A 110 1.85 -8.10 10.65
N VAL A 111 2.96 -7.50 10.21
CA VAL A 111 3.77 -6.61 11.07
C VAL A 111 2.92 -5.42 11.53
N TRP A 112 2.13 -4.81 10.66
CA TRP A 112 1.27 -3.70 11.03
C TRP A 112 0.17 -4.12 12.02
N HIS A 113 -0.49 -5.25 11.82
CA HIS A 113 -1.45 -5.80 12.80
C HIS A 113 -0.81 -6.02 14.18
N LEU A 114 0.42 -6.53 14.22
CA LEU A 114 1.12 -6.78 15.48
C LEU A 114 1.57 -5.49 16.18
N LYS A 115 2.01 -4.49 15.43
CA LYS A 115 2.70 -3.31 15.93
C LYS A 115 1.83 -2.05 15.95
N GLY A 116 0.70 -2.07 15.24
CA GLY A 116 -0.14 -0.88 15.10
C GLY A 116 0.68 0.30 14.57
N ASP A 117 0.47 1.47 15.17
CA ASP A 117 1.13 2.71 14.73
C ASP A 117 2.64 2.78 15.05
N ASP A 118 3.18 1.82 15.79
CA ASP A 118 4.63 1.73 16.00
C ASP A 118 5.39 1.60 14.67
N ILE A 119 4.75 1.09 13.59
CA ILE A 119 5.35 1.06 12.25
C ILE A 119 5.65 2.45 11.69
N LEU A 120 5.11 3.49 12.29
CA LEU A 120 5.29 4.88 11.90
C LEU A 120 6.45 5.56 12.66
N SER A 121 7.13 4.86 13.57
CA SER A 121 8.35 5.27 14.26
C SER A 121 9.50 4.32 13.95
N ASP A 122 10.67 4.67 14.44
CA ASP A 122 11.86 3.83 14.28
C ASP A 122 11.63 2.46 14.93
N MET A 123 11.45 1.43 14.10
CA MET A 123 11.16 0.05 14.56
C MET A 123 12.30 -0.58 15.35
N GLU A 124 13.53 -0.22 15.01
CA GLU A 124 14.75 -0.67 15.66
C GLU A 124 15.76 0.49 15.71
N THR A 125 16.75 0.37 16.59
CA THR A 125 17.92 1.25 16.56
C THR A 125 18.61 1.15 15.20
N PRO A 126 18.89 2.28 14.51
CA PRO A 126 19.56 2.27 13.23
C PRO A 126 20.98 1.69 13.36
N LYS A 127 21.44 1.00 12.31
CA LYS A 127 22.79 0.37 12.27
C LYS A 127 23.83 1.33 11.74
N VAL A 128 23.39 2.45 11.18
CA VAL A 128 24.22 3.54 10.63
C VAL A 128 23.60 4.88 11.00
N ALA A 129 24.36 5.97 10.87
CA ALA A 129 23.83 7.33 11.04
C ALA A 129 22.76 7.60 9.97
N ILE A 130 21.59 8.04 10.41
CA ILE A 130 20.48 8.42 9.52
C ILE A 130 20.15 9.90 9.67
N GLY A 131 19.81 10.53 8.53
CA GLY A 131 19.47 11.95 8.50
C GLY A 131 18.08 12.24 9.10
N ARG A 132 17.88 13.50 9.48
CA ARG A 132 16.61 14.02 10.01
C ARG A 132 16.24 15.37 9.39
N ARG A 133 16.83 15.73 8.24
CA ARG A 133 16.52 16.98 7.53
C ARG A 133 15.11 16.92 6.97
N PRO A 134 14.42 18.05 6.84
CA PRO A 134 13.16 18.11 6.11
C PRO A 134 13.32 17.63 4.66
N LEU A 135 12.24 17.12 4.07
CA LEU A 135 12.21 16.76 2.65
C LEU A 135 12.36 18.02 1.80
N ALA A 136 13.46 18.11 1.07
CA ALA A 136 13.83 19.29 0.31
C ALA A 136 12.88 19.56 -0.86
N GLU A 137 12.69 20.82 -1.20
CA GLU A 137 11.73 21.26 -2.21
C GLU A 137 12.11 20.84 -3.64
N ASP A 138 13.41 20.71 -3.94
CA ASP A 138 13.88 20.20 -5.22
C ASP A 138 13.50 18.72 -5.42
N ILE A 139 13.47 17.93 -4.35
CA ILE A 139 12.97 16.54 -4.38
C ILE A 139 11.45 16.56 -4.61
N ARG A 140 10.70 17.39 -3.85
CA ARG A 140 9.25 17.47 -4.01
C ARG A 140 8.83 17.87 -5.44
N LYS A 141 9.66 18.63 -6.13
CA LYS A 141 9.41 19.14 -7.50
C LYS A 141 10.10 18.36 -8.61
N GLY A 142 10.88 17.32 -8.30
CA GLY A 142 11.67 16.59 -9.31
C GLY A 142 12.69 17.45 -10.05
N LYS A 143 13.41 18.28 -9.29
CA LYS A 143 14.44 19.23 -9.78
C LYS A 143 15.74 19.05 -9.03
N THR A 144 16.13 17.81 -8.79
CA THR A 144 17.35 17.46 -8.04
C THR A 144 18.63 17.69 -8.85
N GLY A 145 18.50 17.85 -10.16
CA GLY A 145 19.63 17.91 -11.10
C GLY A 145 20.19 16.54 -11.48
N LEU A 146 19.62 15.45 -10.99
CA LEU A 146 19.98 14.08 -11.34
C LEU A 146 18.89 13.48 -12.23
N PRO A 147 19.12 13.26 -13.53
CA PRO A 147 18.10 12.81 -14.48
C PRO A 147 17.38 11.52 -14.03
N CYS A 148 18.08 10.59 -13.38
CA CYS A 148 17.49 9.36 -12.84
C CYS A 148 16.51 9.64 -11.69
N MET A 149 16.90 10.45 -10.72
CA MET A 149 16.04 10.80 -9.57
C MET A 149 14.85 11.64 -10.03
N ASP A 150 15.08 12.64 -10.89
CA ASP A 150 14.00 13.46 -11.46
C ASP A 150 13.03 12.64 -12.31
N GLY A 151 13.54 11.60 -13.01
CA GLY A 151 12.72 10.63 -13.72
C GLY A 151 11.80 9.84 -12.79
N PHE A 152 12.34 9.29 -11.70
CA PHE A 152 11.54 8.54 -10.72
C PHE A 152 10.50 9.40 -10.00
N ILE A 153 10.85 10.67 -9.73
CA ILE A 153 9.91 11.63 -9.14
C ILE A 153 8.80 11.98 -10.14
N ARG A 154 9.14 12.16 -11.42
CA ARG A 154 8.14 12.40 -12.47
C ARG A 154 7.17 11.21 -12.60
N ASP A 155 7.67 9.98 -12.58
CA ASP A 155 6.82 8.78 -12.61
C ASP A 155 5.85 8.74 -11.41
N LEU A 156 6.33 9.16 -10.23
CA LEU A 156 5.51 9.29 -9.03
C LEU A 156 4.43 10.35 -9.17
N LEU A 157 4.83 11.58 -9.54
CA LEU A 157 3.92 12.74 -9.51
C LEU A 157 2.93 12.76 -10.67
N GLN A 158 3.30 12.20 -11.82
CA GLN A 158 2.46 12.16 -13.02
C GLN A 158 1.70 10.85 -13.16
N GLY A 159 2.35 9.72 -12.85
CA GLY A 159 1.78 8.39 -13.05
C GLY A 159 1.28 7.71 -11.78
N GLY A 160 1.67 8.21 -10.61
CA GLY A 160 1.35 7.58 -9.32
C GLY A 160 1.96 6.18 -9.13
N TYR A 161 2.88 5.77 -10.00
CA TYR A 161 3.49 4.46 -9.93
C TYR A 161 4.98 4.53 -10.27
N VAL A 162 5.79 3.95 -9.40
CA VAL A 162 7.23 3.84 -9.60
C VAL A 162 7.62 2.37 -9.54
N HIS A 163 8.48 1.94 -10.46
CA HIS A 163 8.99 0.57 -10.46
C HIS A 163 9.64 0.21 -9.11
N ASN A 164 9.39 -1.00 -8.60
CA ASN A 164 9.82 -1.38 -7.24
C ASN A 164 11.33 -1.16 -6.99
N HIS A 165 12.19 -1.44 -7.96
CA HIS A 165 13.64 -1.24 -7.79
C HIS A 165 13.99 0.26 -7.74
N ALA A 166 13.33 1.09 -8.55
CA ALA A 166 13.50 2.54 -8.51
C ALA A 166 13.06 3.14 -7.17
N ARG A 167 12.05 2.57 -6.51
CA ARG A 167 11.66 2.98 -5.14
C ARG A 167 12.80 2.79 -4.15
N LEU A 168 13.57 1.70 -4.26
CA LEU A 168 14.70 1.44 -3.36
C LEU A 168 15.85 2.43 -3.61
N TRP A 169 16.19 2.71 -4.87
CA TRP A 169 17.22 3.73 -5.21
C TRP A 169 16.79 5.11 -4.76
N PHE A 170 15.55 5.48 -5.04
CA PHE A 170 15.02 6.78 -4.62
C PHE A 170 15.04 6.93 -3.09
N ALA A 171 14.54 5.94 -2.34
CA ALA A 171 14.57 5.97 -0.89
C ALA A 171 16.01 6.06 -0.35
N ALA A 172 16.94 5.26 -0.90
CA ALA A 172 18.35 5.32 -0.51
C ALA A 172 18.97 6.71 -0.78
N TYR A 173 18.71 7.30 -1.95
CA TYR A 173 19.14 8.65 -2.27
C TYR A 173 18.63 9.68 -1.26
N VAL A 174 17.34 9.68 -1.01
CA VAL A 174 16.70 10.62 -0.10
C VAL A 174 17.23 10.47 1.34
N LEU A 175 17.41 9.25 1.80
CA LEU A 175 17.83 8.95 3.17
C LEU A 175 19.34 9.17 3.38
N HIS A 176 20.18 8.62 2.49
CA HIS A 176 21.60 8.53 2.77
C HIS A 176 22.39 9.69 2.15
N TRP A 177 22.09 10.14 0.93
CA TRP A 177 22.75 11.28 0.31
C TRP A 177 22.17 12.63 0.74
N ARG A 178 20.82 12.71 0.83
CA ARG A 178 20.13 13.95 1.19
C ARG A 178 19.90 14.08 2.70
N LYS A 179 20.17 13.01 3.48
CA LYS A 179 20.02 12.97 4.94
C LYS A 179 18.62 13.40 5.41
N THR A 180 17.60 13.05 4.65
CA THR A 180 16.21 13.43 4.93
C THR A 180 15.60 12.56 6.01
N ASN A 181 14.65 13.12 6.77
CA ASN A 181 13.81 12.36 7.68
C ASN A 181 12.99 11.32 6.91
N TRP A 182 13.19 10.04 7.23
CA TRP A 182 12.54 8.94 6.53
C TRP A 182 11.01 9.01 6.60
N ARG A 183 10.45 9.44 7.74
CA ARG A 183 9.01 9.46 7.94
C ARG A 183 8.35 10.52 7.06
N GLU A 184 8.87 11.73 7.04
CA GLU A 184 8.36 12.79 6.18
C GLU A 184 8.42 12.40 4.70
N ALA A 185 9.54 11.79 4.29
CA ALA A 185 9.70 11.32 2.92
C ALA A 185 8.74 10.18 2.58
N ALA A 186 8.53 9.22 3.50
CA ALA A 186 7.60 8.11 3.33
C ALA A 186 6.15 8.58 3.25
N ASP A 187 5.73 9.54 4.09
CA ASP A 187 4.38 10.11 4.08
C ASP A 187 4.10 10.81 2.74
N TRP A 188 5.05 11.65 2.28
CA TRP A 188 4.93 12.32 0.98
C TRP A 188 4.88 11.32 -0.18
N TYR A 189 5.71 10.29 -0.13
CA TYR A 189 5.79 9.27 -1.17
C TYR A 189 4.49 8.45 -1.24
N GLU A 190 3.96 8.00 -0.09
CA GLU A 190 2.69 7.29 0.00
C GLU A 190 1.52 8.08 -0.58
N ALA A 191 1.44 9.38 -0.24
CA ALA A 191 0.37 10.26 -0.68
C ALA A 191 0.27 10.40 -2.21
N ASN A 192 1.42 10.24 -2.90
CA ASN A 192 1.51 10.34 -4.36
C ASN A 192 1.42 8.98 -5.09
N LEU A 193 1.34 7.86 -4.37
CA LEU A 193 1.26 6.52 -4.98
C LEU A 193 -0.17 6.05 -5.16
N LEU A 194 -0.51 5.47 -6.30
CA LEU A 194 -1.74 4.71 -6.53
C LEU A 194 -1.86 3.52 -5.58
N ASP A 195 -0.74 2.85 -5.33
CA ASP A 195 -0.63 1.70 -4.44
C ASP A 195 -0.13 2.08 -3.04
N GLY A 196 -0.28 3.34 -2.64
CA GLY A 196 0.13 3.82 -1.33
C GLY A 196 -0.47 2.95 -0.22
N ASP A 197 0.38 2.14 0.40
CA ASP A 197 0.05 1.20 1.48
C ASP A 197 0.95 1.50 2.66
N LYS A 198 0.35 1.87 3.77
CA LYS A 198 1.09 2.35 4.94
C LYS A 198 2.12 1.34 5.44
N ALA A 199 1.74 0.06 5.52
CA ALA A 199 2.66 -0.98 5.94
C ALA A 199 3.80 -1.19 4.93
N SER A 200 3.48 -1.48 3.68
CA SER A 200 4.48 -1.76 2.65
C SER A 200 5.40 -0.58 2.40
N ASN A 201 4.85 0.64 2.39
CA ASN A 201 5.64 1.85 2.14
C ASN A 201 6.56 2.15 3.34
N HIS A 202 6.00 2.41 4.53
CA HIS A 202 6.79 2.86 5.69
C HIS A 202 7.82 1.83 6.15
N LEU A 203 7.45 0.55 6.17
CA LEU A 203 8.39 -0.51 6.56
C LEU A 203 9.49 -0.74 5.51
N SER A 204 9.22 -0.50 4.22
CA SER A 204 10.26 -0.54 3.18
C SER A 204 11.23 0.64 3.30
N TRP A 205 10.76 1.86 3.61
CA TRP A 205 11.62 3.00 3.91
C TRP A 205 12.52 2.73 5.10
N GLN A 206 11.98 2.14 6.17
CA GLN A 206 12.75 1.73 7.34
C GLN A 206 13.73 0.59 7.03
N TRP A 207 13.36 -0.32 6.13
CA TRP A 207 14.27 -1.36 5.67
C TRP A 207 15.50 -0.76 4.97
N VAL A 208 15.31 0.22 4.10
CA VAL A 208 16.40 0.97 3.44
C VAL A 208 17.25 1.71 4.47
N ALA A 209 16.63 2.34 5.45
CA ALA A 209 17.27 3.12 6.51
C ALA A 209 18.02 2.29 7.58
N SER A 210 18.01 0.96 7.50
CA SER A 210 18.49 0.05 8.56
C SER A 210 17.72 0.07 9.88
N LEU A 211 16.52 0.61 9.88
CA LEU A 211 15.62 0.64 11.04
C LEU A 211 14.78 -0.63 11.19
N PHE A 212 14.67 -1.44 10.15
CA PHE A 212 13.98 -2.74 10.15
C PHE A 212 14.70 -3.78 9.26
N SER A 213 16.02 -3.65 9.18
CA SER A 213 16.92 -4.56 8.46
C SER A 213 18.23 -4.71 9.21
N SER A 214 19.09 -5.65 8.79
CA SER A 214 20.40 -5.90 9.40
C SER A 214 21.48 -4.90 8.96
N LYS A 215 21.28 -4.22 7.83
CA LYS A 215 22.21 -3.25 7.24
C LYS A 215 21.45 -2.23 6.40
N PRO A 216 22.01 -1.03 6.13
CA PRO A 216 21.42 -0.07 5.22
C PRO A 216 21.44 -0.62 3.78
N TYR A 217 20.47 -0.19 2.98
CA TYR A 217 20.51 -0.38 1.53
C TYR A 217 20.98 0.90 0.86
N TYR A 218 22.00 0.79 0.02
CA TYR A 218 22.50 1.84 -0.87
C TYR A 218 22.99 1.21 -2.17
N PHE A 219 23.41 1.99 -3.14
CA PHE A 219 23.77 1.54 -4.49
C PHE A 219 24.85 2.42 -5.08
N ASP A 220 25.53 1.95 -6.11
CA ASP A 220 26.49 2.65 -6.94
C ASP A 220 25.93 2.95 -8.34
N LYS A 221 26.65 3.74 -9.11
CA LYS A 221 26.29 4.11 -10.49
C LYS A 221 26.21 2.90 -11.41
N GLU A 222 27.10 1.92 -11.26
CA GLU A 222 27.13 0.72 -12.09
C GLU A 222 25.84 -0.11 -11.89
N ASN A 223 25.40 -0.28 -10.64
CA ASN A 223 24.15 -0.97 -10.33
C ASN A 223 22.94 -0.26 -10.97
N LEU A 224 22.88 1.06 -10.86
CA LEU A 224 21.80 1.86 -11.44
C LEU A 224 21.82 1.77 -12.97
N ALA A 225 22.97 2.00 -13.61
CA ALA A 225 23.15 1.93 -15.05
C ALA A 225 22.71 0.57 -15.62
N ARG A 226 23.22 -0.51 -15.04
CA ARG A 226 22.87 -1.88 -15.43
C ARG A 226 21.37 -2.16 -15.41
N HIS A 227 20.69 -1.80 -14.33
CA HIS A 227 19.28 -2.13 -14.15
C HIS A 227 18.32 -1.13 -14.82
N THR A 228 18.81 0.03 -15.23
CA THR A 228 18.06 0.98 -16.06
C THR A 228 18.31 0.78 -17.56
N GLY A 229 19.18 -0.17 -17.95
CA GLY A 229 19.58 -0.38 -19.33
C GLY A 229 20.27 0.87 -19.92
N GLU A 230 21.11 1.53 -19.11
CA GLU A 230 21.81 2.78 -19.43
C GLU A 230 20.90 4.00 -19.68
N HIS A 231 19.58 3.85 -19.58
CA HIS A 231 18.62 4.89 -19.93
C HIS A 231 18.91 6.26 -19.31
N TYR A 232 19.40 6.28 -18.07
CA TYR A 232 19.74 7.52 -17.35
C TYR A 232 21.22 7.84 -17.35
N CYS A 233 22.10 6.86 -17.54
CA CYS A 233 23.52 7.03 -17.35
C CYS A 233 24.27 7.29 -18.66
N ALA A 234 23.79 6.76 -19.80
CA ALA A 234 24.42 7.02 -21.09
C ALA A 234 24.33 8.52 -21.43
N GLY A 235 25.48 9.15 -21.58
CA GLY A 235 25.60 10.59 -21.91
C GLY A 235 25.16 11.55 -20.80
N CYS A 236 24.92 11.08 -19.56
CA CYS A 236 24.58 11.93 -18.43
C CYS A 236 25.75 12.87 -18.09
N LYS A 237 25.46 14.18 -18.04
CA LYS A 237 26.45 15.22 -17.71
C LYS A 237 26.38 15.71 -16.26
N ALA A 238 25.48 15.17 -15.46
CA ALA A 238 25.35 15.54 -14.06
C ALA A 238 26.57 15.05 -13.26
N GLN A 239 27.00 15.83 -12.27
CA GLN A 239 27.97 15.34 -11.27
C GLN A 239 27.28 14.22 -10.45
N CYS A 240 27.59 12.97 -10.79
CA CYS A 240 26.92 11.82 -10.24
C CYS A 240 27.40 11.51 -8.82
N PRO A 241 26.57 11.61 -7.79
CA PRO A 241 26.98 11.32 -6.41
C PRO A 241 27.12 9.82 -6.14
N PHE A 242 26.73 8.97 -7.11
CA PHE A 242 26.80 7.50 -7.03
C PHE A 242 28.02 6.92 -7.73
N ASP A 243 28.86 7.77 -8.38
CA ASP A 243 30.00 7.38 -9.19
C ASP A 243 31.22 7.18 -8.32
N ASP A 244 31.28 6.07 -7.62
CA ASP A 244 32.37 5.67 -6.74
C ASP A 244 32.27 4.17 -6.44
N SER A 245 33.30 3.57 -5.83
CA SER A 245 33.23 2.19 -5.37
C SER A 245 32.21 2.04 -4.23
N TYR A 246 31.68 0.83 -4.08
CA TYR A 246 30.70 0.52 -3.04
C TYR A 246 31.26 0.79 -1.63
N GLU A 247 32.56 0.51 -1.40
CA GLU A 247 33.28 0.75 -0.16
C GLU A 247 33.43 2.25 0.13
N ASN A 248 33.90 3.03 -0.85
CA ASN A 248 34.05 4.48 -0.69
C ASN A 248 32.70 5.16 -0.45
N LEU A 249 31.64 4.70 -1.11
CA LEU A 249 30.27 5.18 -0.88
C LEU A 249 29.84 4.86 0.55
N HIS A 250 30.12 3.66 1.05
CA HIS A 250 29.82 3.29 2.43
C HIS A 250 30.47 4.25 3.43
N ASP A 251 31.77 4.44 3.32
CA ASP A 251 32.54 5.26 4.24
C ASP A 251 32.09 6.73 4.19
N ARG A 252 31.84 7.26 2.99
CA ARG A 252 31.34 8.63 2.82
C ARG A 252 29.94 8.83 3.38
N LEU A 253 29.05 7.84 3.23
CA LEU A 253 27.65 7.97 3.65
C LEU A 253 27.45 7.75 5.15
N PHE A 254 28.29 6.92 5.80
CA PHE A 254 28.03 6.40 7.13
C PHE A 254 29.14 6.66 8.16
N SER A 255 30.07 7.58 7.87
CA SER A 255 31.15 8.01 8.77
C SER A 255 30.67 8.79 10.00
N ASP A 256 29.49 9.40 9.93
CA ASP A 256 28.97 10.23 11.01
C ASP A 256 28.61 9.41 12.26
N THR A 257 28.77 10.01 13.42
CA THR A 257 28.30 9.45 14.69
C THR A 257 26.79 9.37 14.74
N LEU A 258 26.27 8.27 15.27
CA LEU A 258 24.82 8.04 15.43
C LEU A 258 24.20 9.13 16.31
N SER A 259 23.44 10.04 15.74
CA SER A 259 22.53 10.91 16.46
C SER A 259 21.13 10.31 16.35
N VAL A 260 20.67 9.64 17.39
CA VAL A 260 19.34 9.04 17.44
C VAL A 260 18.40 10.00 18.14
N GLN A 261 17.59 10.72 17.37
CA GLN A 261 16.42 11.40 17.91
C GLN A 261 15.17 10.64 17.43
N PRO A 262 14.31 10.17 18.35
CA PRO A 262 13.10 9.46 17.97
C PRO A 262 12.18 10.37 17.15
N VAL A 263 11.58 9.82 16.11
CA VAL A 263 10.53 10.48 15.33
C VAL A 263 9.29 10.58 16.22
N GLN A 264 8.81 11.79 16.47
CA GLN A 264 7.53 12.00 17.16
C GLN A 264 6.36 11.78 16.22
N PHE A 265 5.30 11.16 16.72
CA PHE A 265 4.08 10.91 15.98
C PHE A 265 3.19 12.15 15.89
N PRO A 266 2.50 12.35 14.76
CA PRO A 266 1.34 13.23 14.76
C PRO A 266 0.27 12.64 15.70
N PRO A 267 -0.50 13.48 16.40
CA PRO A 267 -1.58 13.02 17.25
C PRO A 267 -2.64 12.30 16.40
N ILE A 268 -3.00 11.09 16.85
CA ILE A 268 -4.09 10.33 16.24
C ILE A 268 -5.42 10.95 16.68
N ARG A 269 -6.42 10.94 15.78
CA ARG A 269 -7.77 11.40 16.12
C ARG A 269 -8.27 10.65 17.37
N PRO A 270 -8.77 11.36 18.40
CA PRO A 270 -9.30 10.72 19.59
C PRO A 270 -10.56 9.91 19.25
N VAL A 271 -10.79 8.84 19.99
CA VAL A 271 -12.08 8.11 19.93
C VAL A 271 -13.16 9.00 20.50
N LEU A 272 -14.21 9.26 19.72
CA LEU A 272 -15.35 10.03 20.15
C LEU A 272 -16.37 9.15 20.89
N PRO A 273 -17.29 9.74 21.71
CA PRO A 273 -18.35 8.99 22.38
C PRO A 273 -19.24 8.22 21.39
N VAL A 274 -19.76 7.08 21.86
CA VAL A 274 -20.71 6.24 21.10
C VAL A 274 -21.93 7.08 20.72
N VAL A 275 -22.36 6.92 19.47
CA VAL A 275 -23.56 7.55 18.93
C VAL A 275 -24.79 6.83 19.52
N GLN A 276 -25.73 7.60 20.07
CA GLN A 276 -26.97 7.07 20.66
C GLN A 276 -28.19 7.48 19.84
N GLY A 277 -29.25 6.70 19.93
CA GLY A 277 -30.52 7.03 19.30
C GLY A 277 -30.62 6.75 17.80
N LEU A 278 -29.57 6.25 17.16
CA LEU A 278 -29.56 5.86 15.75
C LEU A 278 -29.57 4.33 15.64
N ASN A 279 -30.47 3.78 14.80
CA ASN A 279 -30.67 2.32 14.71
C ASN A 279 -30.44 1.72 13.34
N ALA A 280 -30.19 2.53 12.31
CA ALA A 280 -29.92 2.01 10.96
C ALA A 280 -28.58 1.27 10.91
N PHE A 281 -28.55 0.18 10.15
CA PHE A 281 -27.34 -0.59 9.85
C PHE A 281 -26.79 -0.21 8.49
N ALA A 282 -25.47 -0.09 8.38
CA ALA A 282 -24.79 0.08 7.11
C ALA A 282 -23.57 -0.83 7.00
N LEU A 283 -23.25 -1.24 5.78
CA LEU A 283 -21.95 -1.73 5.43
C LEU A 283 -21.08 -0.52 5.06
N LEU A 284 -20.07 -0.23 5.87
CA LEU A 284 -19.06 0.75 5.48
C LEU A 284 -18.03 0.08 4.58
N VAL A 285 -17.95 0.55 3.35
CA VAL A 285 -16.91 0.18 2.39
C VAL A 285 -15.75 1.16 2.55
N HIS A 286 -14.56 0.68 2.85
CA HIS A 286 -13.36 1.52 2.88
C HIS A 286 -12.45 1.24 1.67
N ASP A 287 -11.37 1.99 1.55
CA ASP A 287 -10.49 2.01 0.38
C ASP A 287 -9.69 0.72 0.11
N GLU A 288 -9.82 -0.29 0.96
CA GLU A 288 -9.28 -1.64 0.78
C GLU A 288 -10.36 -2.67 0.37
N MET A 289 -11.60 -2.23 0.09
CA MET A 289 -12.75 -3.08 -0.22
C MET A 289 -13.35 -2.75 -1.60
N LEU A 290 -12.60 -2.13 -2.51
CA LEU A 290 -13.12 -1.57 -3.77
C LEU A 290 -13.25 -2.62 -4.88
N SER A 291 -14.04 -3.65 -4.61
CA SER A 291 -14.36 -4.70 -5.58
C SER A 291 -15.85 -5.08 -5.52
N PRO A 292 -16.55 -5.16 -6.66
CA PRO A 292 -17.93 -5.66 -6.68
C PRO A 292 -18.04 -7.12 -6.23
N ALA A 293 -16.93 -7.87 -6.25
CA ALA A 293 -16.88 -9.27 -5.79
C ALA A 293 -16.61 -9.41 -4.28
N HIS A 294 -16.43 -8.29 -3.55
CA HIS A 294 -16.13 -8.36 -2.12
C HIS A 294 -17.25 -9.08 -1.34
N PRO A 295 -16.95 -10.11 -0.51
CA PRO A 295 -17.98 -10.96 0.11
C PRO A 295 -19.00 -10.18 0.94
N LEU A 296 -18.59 -9.13 1.66
CA LEU A 296 -19.46 -8.32 2.50
C LEU A 296 -20.50 -7.52 1.70
N LEU A 297 -20.29 -7.26 0.41
CA LEU A 297 -21.30 -6.57 -0.42
C LEU A 297 -22.59 -7.38 -0.62
N ARG A 298 -22.57 -8.68 -0.32
CA ARG A 298 -23.79 -9.52 -0.31
C ARG A 298 -24.71 -9.27 0.89
N ARG A 299 -24.24 -8.52 1.90
CA ARG A 299 -25.05 -8.14 3.06
C ARG A 299 -26.23 -7.28 2.64
N PRO A 300 -27.40 -7.42 3.27
CA PRO A 300 -28.63 -6.71 2.88
C PRO A 300 -28.67 -5.24 3.33
N PHE A 301 -27.55 -4.70 3.84
CA PHE A 301 -27.48 -3.34 4.36
C PHE A 301 -27.21 -2.31 3.26
N THR A 302 -27.53 -1.04 3.52
CA THR A 302 -27.04 0.09 2.73
C THR A 302 -25.53 0.09 2.75
N LYS A 303 -24.89 0.18 1.58
CA LYS A 303 -23.44 0.23 1.41
C LYS A 303 -23.02 1.68 1.24
N ILE A 304 -22.08 2.13 2.05
CA ILE A 304 -21.61 3.52 2.06
C ILE A 304 -20.10 3.55 1.95
N PHE A 305 -19.59 4.30 0.98
CA PHE A 305 -18.19 4.69 0.89
C PHE A 305 -18.10 6.20 1.15
N ILE A 306 -17.09 6.64 1.91
CA ILE A 306 -16.93 8.04 2.27
C ILE A 306 -15.51 8.50 1.93
N PHE A 307 -15.40 9.49 1.03
CA PHE A 307 -14.18 10.28 0.92
C PHE A 307 -14.11 11.24 2.11
N ASP A 308 -13.48 10.79 3.19
CA ASP A 308 -13.29 11.62 4.40
C ASP A 308 -12.33 12.77 4.11
N ASP A 309 -12.77 14.00 4.32
CA ASP A 309 -12.02 15.23 3.99
C ASP A 309 -10.62 15.24 4.64
N LYS A 310 -10.45 14.65 5.84
CA LYS A 310 -9.18 14.66 6.57
C LYS A 310 -8.26 13.51 6.16
N VAL A 311 -8.82 12.37 5.77
CA VAL A 311 -8.02 11.19 5.36
C VAL A 311 -7.45 11.40 3.97
N TYR A 312 -8.25 11.94 3.06
CA TYR A 312 -7.90 12.02 1.64
C TYR A 312 -7.36 13.37 1.19
N GLU A 313 -7.28 14.37 2.07
CA GLU A 313 -6.84 15.74 1.74
C GLU A 313 -5.44 15.78 1.10
N GLN A 314 -4.51 14.96 1.59
CA GLN A 314 -3.13 14.96 1.12
C GLN A 314 -2.87 13.98 -0.03
N TRP A 315 -3.86 13.14 -0.38
CA TRP A 315 -3.67 12.16 -1.44
C TRP A 315 -3.71 12.81 -2.81
N SER A 316 -2.89 12.32 -3.73
CA SER A 316 -2.91 12.79 -5.11
C SER A 316 -4.26 12.54 -5.78
N ILE A 317 -4.66 13.46 -6.65
CA ILE A 317 -5.95 13.35 -7.36
C ILE A 317 -6.02 12.09 -8.23
N HIS A 318 -4.92 11.66 -8.86
CA HIS A 318 -4.91 10.44 -9.66
C HIS A 318 -5.26 9.19 -8.83
N ARG A 319 -4.91 9.16 -7.54
CA ARG A 319 -5.30 8.07 -6.65
C ARG A 319 -6.80 8.11 -6.34
N LEU A 320 -7.38 9.30 -6.10
CA LEU A 320 -8.84 9.43 -5.89
C LEU A 320 -9.61 9.09 -7.17
N GLN A 321 -9.09 9.45 -8.33
CA GLN A 321 -9.65 9.08 -9.63
C GLN A 321 -9.60 7.57 -9.89
N PHE A 322 -8.50 6.91 -9.53
CA PHE A 322 -8.40 5.45 -9.56
C PHE A 322 -9.43 4.78 -8.65
N MET A 323 -9.65 5.30 -7.45
CA MET A 323 -10.69 4.81 -6.54
C MET A 323 -12.10 5.05 -7.10
N ALA A 324 -12.31 6.17 -7.77
CA ALA A 324 -13.59 6.45 -8.44
C ALA A 324 -13.85 5.49 -9.61
N ASP A 325 -12.80 5.09 -10.36
CA ASP A 325 -12.92 4.02 -11.36
C ASP A 325 -13.38 2.71 -10.70
N CYS A 326 -12.80 2.34 -9.54
CA CYS A 326 -13.23 1.16 -8.79
C CYS A 326 -14.70 1.27 -8.36
N LEU A 327 -15.10 2.42 -7.81
CA LEU A 327 -16.47 2.66 -7.34
C LEU A 327 -17.49 2.69 -8.47
N SER A 328 -17.10 3.03 -9.71
CA SER A 328 -18.01 2.96 -10.86
C SER A 328 -18.46 1.53 -11.21
N GLU A 329 -17.69 0.51 -10.81
CA GLU A 329 -18.07 -0.89 -10.91
C GLU A 329 -18.98 -1.35 -9.74
N MET A 330 -19.27 -0.47 -8.76
CA MET A 330 -20.01 -0.78 -7.53
C MET A 330 -21.30 0.08 -7.41
N PRO A 331 -22.27 -0.07 -8.34
CA PRO A 331 -23.40 0.84 -8.46
C PRO A 331 -24.34 0.87 -7.23
N ASN A 332 -24.28 -0.17 -6.39
CA ASN A 332 -25.08 -0.27 -5.16
C ASN A 332 -24.40 0.36 -3.93
N VAL A 333 -23.25 1.01 -4.10
CA VAL A 333 -22.55 1.71 -3.03
C VAL A 333 -22.83 3.20 -3.14
N GLU A 334 -23.41 3.77 -2.08
CA GLU A 334 -23.54 5.22 -1.96
C GLU A 334 -22.17 5.83 -1.72
N VAL A 335 -21.76 6.79 -2.53
CA VAL A 335 -20.48 7.49 -2.38
C VAL A 335 -20.74 8.88 -1.79
N TRP A 336 -20.01 9.21 -0.74
CA TRP A 336 -20.13 10.49 -0.03
C TRP A 336 -18.78 11.18 0.09
N VAL A 337 -18.79 12.50 0.30
CA VAL A 337 -17.63 13.31 0.70
C VAL A 337 -18.01 14.13 1.92
N GLY A 338 -17.06 14.24 2.87
CA GLY A 338 -17.20 14.99 4.11
C GLY A 338 -16.59 14.26 5.30
N ASP A 339 -16.79 14.78 6.50
CA ASP A 339 -16.39 14.10 7.73
C ASP A 339 -17.20 12.80 7.90
N THR A 340 -16.52 11.69 8.13
CA THR A 340 -17.15 10.36 8.21
C THR A 340 -18.26 10.30 9.27
N ARG A 341 -18.05 10.92 10.44
CA ARG A 341 -19.07 10.95 11.51
C ARG A 341 -20.30 11.72 11.07
N GLU A 342 -20.13 12.89 10.46
CA GLU A 342 -21.24 13.72 9.99
C GLU A 342 -22.06 13.00 8.90
N VAL A 343 -21.38 12.34 7.95
CA VAL A 343 -22.06 11.55 6.91
C VAL A 343 -22.91 10.43 7.52
N LEU A 344 -22.31 9.63 8.42
CA LEU A 344 -23.03 8.50 9.05
C LEU A 344 -24.19 8.98 9.91
N MET A 345 -24.03 10.09 10.64
CA MET A 345 -25.13 10.70 11.41
C MET A 345 -26.25 11.22 10.48
N GLN A 346 -25.92 11.90 9.38
CA GLN A 346 -26.91 12.35 8.39
C GLN A 346 -27.67 11.18 7.75
N ARG A 347 -27.01 10.00 7.64
CA ARG A 347 -27.64 8.75 7.16
C ARG A 347 -28.34 7.95 8.27
N GLU A 348 -28.46 8.51 9.48
CA GLU A 348 -29.07 7.87 10.67
C GLU A 348 -28.46 6.51 11.01
N VAL A 349 -27.18 6.29 10.62
CA VAL A 349 -26.46 5.04 10.88
C VAL A 349 -26.00 5.01 12.32
N GLY A 350 -26.46 4.01 13.08
CA GLY A 350 -26.03 3.75 14.45
C GLY A 350 -25.09 2.55 14.59
N ARG A 351 -25.14 1.62 13.63
CA ARG A 351 -24.31 0.41 13.62
C ARG A 351 -23.73 0.16 12.24
N ILE A 352 -22.47 -0.28 12.21
CA ILE A 352 -21.78 -0.59 10.95
C ILE A 352 -21.20 -2.00 10.96
N GLU A 353 -21.15 -2.61 9.79
CA GLU A 353 -20.27 -3.74 9.49
C GLU A 353 -19.20 -3.28 8.51
N THR A 354 -17.98 -3.81 8.63
CA THR A 354 -16.88 -3.51 7.71
C THR A 354 -15.79 -4.57 7.81
N GLN A 355 -14.88 -4.62 6.85
CA GLN A 355 -13.67 -5.44 6.95
C GLN A 355 -12.71 -4.84 7.98
N ASP A 356 -12.04 -5.71 8.74
CA ASP A 356 -11.00 -5.29 9.69
C ASP A 356 -9.78 -4.70 8.95
N THR A 357 -9.09 -3.82 9.64
CA THR A 357 -7.88 -3.17 9.14
C THR A 357 -6.98 -2.82 10.32
N PRO A 358 -5.64 -2.85 10.20
CA PRO A 358 -4.75 -2.34 11.24
C PRO A 358 -4.73 -0.80 11.32
N ASN A 359 -5.41 -0.10 10.40
CA ASN A 359 -5.48 1.37 10.39
C ASN A 359 -6.25 1.90 11.60
N ARG A 360 -5.50 2.32 12.63
CA ARG A 360 -6.05 2.83 13.88
C ARG A 360 -6.85 4.11 13.70
N GLU A 361 -6.47 4.97 12.76
CA GLU A 361 -7.23 6.20 12.49
C GLU A 361 -8.64 5.87 12.01
N LEU A 362 -8.79 4.94 11.07
CA LEU A 362 -10.10 4.48 10.62
C LEU A 362 -10.87 3.81 11.76
N LYS A 363 -10.21 2.95 12.56
CA LYS A 363 -10.85 2.33 13.73
C LYS A 363 -11.40 3.36 14.70
N ASN A 364 -10.60 4.38 15.03
CA ASN A 364 -11.03 5.43 15.97
C ASN A 364 -12.24 6.23 15.45
N VAL A 365 -12.27 6.53 14.15
CA VAL A 365 -13.39 7.24 13.52
C VAL A 365 -14.67 6.40 13.54
N LEU A 366 -14.55 5.07 13.39
CA LEU A 366 -15.69 4.17 13.29
C LEU A 366 -16.18 3.62 14.64
N THR A 367 -15.33 3.58 15.67
CA THR A 367 -15.69 3.08 17.01
C THR A 367 -16.99 3.65 17.56
N PRO A 368 -17.34 4.95 17.39
CA PRO A 368 -18.60 5.51 17.86
C PRO A 368 -19.87 4.87 17.28
N PHE A 369 -19.77 4.13 16.17
CA PHE A 369 -20.88 3.48 15.46
C PHE A 369 -20.96 1.97 15.73
N SER A 370 -20.40 1.51 16.85
CA SER A 370 -20.45 0.09 17.29
C SER A 370 -20.14 -0.89 16.16
N PRO A 371 -18.92 -0.82 15.57
CA PRO A 371 -18.57 -1.59 14.39
C PRO A 371 -18.47 -3.10 14.66
N THR A 372 -19.00 -3.89 13.74
CA THR A 372 -18.68 -5.31 13.61
C THR A 372 -17.57 -5.46 12.59
N TRP A 373 -16.40 -5.87 13.07
CA TRP A 373 -15.20 -6.09 12.26
C TRP A 373 -15.17 -7.50 11.70
N HIS A 374 -15.15 -7.65 10.39
CA HIS A 374 -14.96 -8.93 9.71
C HIS A 374 -13.47 -9.12 9.39
N PRO A 375 -12.89 -10.30 9.70
CA PRO A 375 -11.47 -10.54 9.44
C PRO A 375 -11.09 -10.27 7.98
N GLU A 376 -9.94 -9.64 7.76
CA GLU A 376 -9.39 -9.55 6.42
C GLU A 376 -8.85 -10.92 5.95
N PRO A 377 -8.94 -11.22 4.64
CA PRO A 377 -8.40 -12.46 4.12
C PRO A 377 -6.89 -12.54 4.31
N LYS A 378 -6.39 -13.66 4.85
CA LYS A 378 -4.95 -13.96 4.95
C LYS A 378 -4.54 -14.95 3.86
N LEU A 379 -3.26 -14.96 3.50
CA LEU A 379 -2.72 -15.96 2.56
C LEU A 379 -2.82 -17.38 3.10
N VAL A 380 -2.59 -17.52 4.39
CA VAL A 380 -2.70 -18.81 5.11
C VAL A 380 -3.20 -18.51 6.52
N ASP A 381 -4.20 -19.26 6.95
CA ASP A 381 -4.74 -19.14 8.30
C ASP A 381 -3.90 -19.95 9.30
N ILE A 382 -2.70 -19.43 9.58
CA ILE A 382 -1.78 -19.98 10.58
C ILE A 382 -1.33 -18.85 11.51
N GLU A 383 -1.08 -19.21 12.75
CA GLU A 383 -0.50 -18.31 13.72
C GLU A 383 0.99 -18.09 13.44
N VAL A 384 1.39 -16.83 13.36
CA VAL A 384 2.78 -16.41 13.19
C VAL A 384 3.22 -15.61 14.40
N SER A 385 4.19 -16.15 15.15
CA SER A 385 4.68 -15.49 16.36
C SER A 385 5.40 -14.17 16.07
N ALA A 386 5.37 -13.23 17.03
CA ALA A 386 6.08 -11.95 16.95
C ALA A 386 7.59 -12.10 16.65
N LYS A 387 8.23 -13.18 17.15
CA LYS A 387 9.64 -13.49 16.86
C LYS A 387 9.89 -13.74 15.36
N ARG A 388 8.94 -14.36 14.66
CA ARG A 388 9.04 -14.61 13.21
C ARG A 388 8.78 -13.37 12.38
N LEU A 389 7.94 -12.46 12.87
CA LEU A 389 7.66 -11.18 12.20
C LEU A 389 8.79 -10.14 12.33
N LYS A 390 9.89 -10.44 13.00
CA LYS A 390 11.07 -9.57 13.03
C LYS A 390 11.85 -9.51 11.72
N ARG A 391 11.77 -10.55 10.88
CA ARG A 391 12.46 -10.61 9.56
C ARG A 391 11.65 -11.46 8.60
N PHE A 392 11.59 -11.02 7.35
CA PHE A 392 10.86 -11.74 6.30
C PHE A 392 11.33 -13.19 6.12
N SER A 393 12.63 -13.46 6.16
CA SER A 393 13.12 -14.84 6.02
C SER A 393 12.51 -15.77 7.06
N ARG A 394 12.46 -15.35 8.33
CA ARG A 394 11.86 -16.14 9.43
C ARG A 394 10.35 -16.33 9.26
N TYR A 395 9.67 -15.32 8.70
CA TYR A 395 8.27 -15.40 8.34
C TYR A 395 8.08 -16.41 7.21
N TRP A 396 8.86 -16.27 6.14
CA TRP A 396 8.77 -17.12 4.96
C TRP A 396 9.11 -18.58 5.25
N ASP A 397 10.11 -18.86 6.08
CA ASP A 397 10.43 -20.22 6.54
C ASP A 397 9.23 -20.91 7.21
N LYS A 398 8.33 -20.15 7.85
CA LYS A 398 7.11 -20.68 8.48
C LYS A 398 5.94 -20.78 7.50
N VAL A 399 5.72 -19.75 6.70
CA VAL A 399 4.51 -19.56 5.88
C VAL A 399 4.67 -20.12 4.48
N GLY A 400 5.89 -20.02 3.91
CA GLY A 400 6.19 -20.41 2.54
C GLY A 400 5.77 -21.84 2.17
N PRO A 401 6.04 -22.89 2.98
CA PRO A 401 5.59 -24.26 2.69
C PRO A 401 4.08 -24.38 2.47
N TYR A 402 3.28 -23.66 3.25
CA TYR A 402 1.81 -23.64 3.10
C TYR A 402 1.39 -22.85 1.86
N VAL A 403 1.97 -21.68 1.66
CA VAL A 403 1.67 -20.82 0.50
C VAL A 403 2.06 -21.51 -0.80
N LEU A 404 3.17 -22.22 -0.85
CA LEU A 404 3.61 -22.99 -2.03
C LEU A 404 2.84 -24.32 -2.19
N GLY A 405 2.14 -24.79 -1.15
CA GLY A 405 1.39 -26.04 -1.19
C GLY A 405 2.24 -27.30 -0.97
N THR A 406 3.49 -27.14 -0.47
CA THR A 406 4.35 -28.28 -0.10
C THR A 406 3.96 -28.92 1.22
N VAL A 407 3.17 -28.21 2.03
CA VAL A 407 2.55 -28.69 3.28
C VAL A 407 1.07 -28.30 3.25
N ALA A 408 0.18 -29.22 3.63
CA ALA A 408 -1.24 -28.92 3.72
C ALA A 408 -1.50 -27.86 4.80
N ALA A 409 -2.34 -26.86 4.47
CA ALA A 409 -2.77 -25.89 5.44
C ALA A 409 -3.56 -26.57 6.58
N PRO A 410 -3.42 -26.12 7.84
CA PRO A 410 -4.30 -26.61 8.91
C PRO A 410 -5.76 -26.30 8.54
N GLN A 411 -6.66 -27.25 8.78
CA GLN A 411 -8.09 -26.98 8.60
C GLN A 411 -8.52 -25.81 9.47
N SER A 412 -9.24 -24.87 8.92
CA SER A 412 -9.76 -23.72 9.66
C SER A 412 -10.69 -24.18 10.79
N ALA A 413 -10.81 -23.38 11.85
CA ALA A 413 -11.72 -23.68 12.95
C ALA A 413 -13.18 -23.83 12.48
N ASP A 414 -13.57 -23.15 11.41
CA ASP A 414 -14.90 -23.23 10.81
C ASP A 414 -15.11 -24.53 10.01
N GLU A 415 -14.08 -25.03 9.30
CA GLU A 415 -14.12 -26.35 8.64
C GLU A 415 -14.20 -27.50 9.67
N LYS A 416 -13.49 -27.38 10.80
CA LYS A 416 -13.61 -28.32 11.91
C LYS A 416 -15.00 -28.32 12.54
N ARG A 417 -15.67 -27.16 12.65
CA ARG A 417 -17.05 -27.08 13.12
C ARG A 417 -18.07 -27.62 12.13
N ALA A 418 -17.82 -27.47 10.81
CA ALA A 418 -18.69 -28.02 9.77
C ALA A 418 -18.66 -29.55 9.73
N LEU A 419 -17.50 -30.17 10.00
CA LEU A 419 -17.33 -31.63 10.08
C LEU A 419 -17.90 -32.26 11.36
N HIS A 420 -18.19 -31.48 12.41
CA HIS A 420 -18.72 -31.92 13.69
C HIS A 420 -20.21 -31.58 13.89
N LYS A 421 -20.98 -31.27 12.83
CA LYS A 421 -22.42 -31.24 12.95
C LYS A 421 -22.92 -32.71 13.02
N PRO A 422 -23.59 -33.14 14.12
CA PRO A 422 -24.18 -34.46 14.15
C PRO A 422 -25.22 -34.55 13.03
N GLU A 423 -25.18 -35.62 12.28
CA GLU A 423 -26.28 -36.02 11.39
C GLU A 423 -27.55 -36.06 12.23
N VAL A 424 -28.47 -35.16 11.98
CA VAL A 424 -29.82 -35.22 12.52
C VAL A 424 -30.46 -36.37 11.75
N SER A 425 -30.47 -37.54 12.37
CA SER A 425 -31.26 -38.66 11.91
C SER A 425 -32.74 -38.27 11.83
N ALA A 426 -33.29 -38.46 10.63
CA ALA A 426 -34.72 -38.33 10.34
C ALA A 426 -35.57 -39.34 11.06
#